data_a48cfae64b7299c501632275d0afb532
#
_entry.id   a48cfae64b7299c501632275d0afb532
#
_cell.length_a   1.000
_cell.length_b   1.000
_cell.length_c   1.000
_cell.angle_alpha   90.00
_cell.angle_beta   90.00
_cell.angle_gamma   90.00
#
_symmetry.space_group_name_H-M   'P 1'
#
loop_
_entity.id
_entity.type
_entity.pdbx_description
1 polymer ?
#
loop_
_entity_poly.entity_id
_entity_poly.type
_entity_poly.pdbx_seq_one_letter_code
_entity_poly.pdbx_strand_id
1 'polypeptide(L)'
;MGRLGWVDPESFIKRDHQLMQAYSAGQLAMEDYMAFSLEPMLGRTPEEVDHLVGPWVEDFIEPIIFSDATKCIAEHRAAGDRILVISASGIHLVKPIAERIGIDEVLAIDLEVQHGVYSGSTVGTLTYREGKVTRLMEWLDTEGENLEGASFYSDSRNDLALLLKVDHPHVVNPDPTLLEHAQKAGWPVHHWK
;
A
#
# COMPACT_ATOMS: atom_id res chain seq x y z
N MET A 1 5.33 8.43 15.51
CA MET A 1 6.80 8.39 15.74
C MET A 1 7.34 9.68 16.37
N GLY A 2 7.09 10.88 15.85
CA GLY A 2 7.54 12.14 16.48
C GLY A 2 7.05 12.37 17.91
N ARG A 3 5.76 12.10 18.20
CA ARG A 3 5.20 12.21 19.56
C ARG A 3 5.80 11.24 20.58
N LEU A 4 6.50 10.21 20.12
CA LEU A 4 7.14 9.17 20.95
C LEU A 4 8.63 9.44 21.17
N GLY A 5 9.16 10.54 20.60
CA GLY A 5 10.59 10.84 20.68
C GLY A 5 11.50 9.91 19.88
N TRP A 6 10.94 9.14 18.93
CA TRP A 6 11.73 8.24 18.08
C TRP A 6 12.49 8.98 16.99
N VAL A 7 11.95 10.12 16.58
CA VAL A 7 12.59 11.04 15.61
C VAL A 7 12.30 12.48 16.04
N ASP A 8 13.18 13.40 15.65
CA ASP A 8 12.86 14.82 15.67
C ASP A 8 11.84 15.11 14.56
N PRO A 9 10.59 15.56 14.91
CA PRO A 9 9.51 15.67 13.94
C PRO A 9 9.81 16.65 12.80
N GLU A 10 10.48 17.77 13.09
CA GLU A 10 10.73 18.81 12.09
C GLU A 10 11.75 18.34 11.04
N SER A 11 12.85 17.74 11.48
CA SER A 11 13.87 17.23 10.58
C SER A 11 13.38 16.04 9.76
N PHE A 12 12.58 15.15 10.39
CA PHE A 12 12.00 13.99 9.72
C PHE A 12 11.03 14.40 8.62
N ILE A 13 10.06 15.31 8.91
CA ILE A 13 9.09 15.81 7.93
C ILE A 13 9.79 16.53 6.78
N LYS A 14 10.81 17.34 7.08
CA LYS A 14 11.59 18.04 6.05
C LYS A 14 12.29 17.05 5.11
N ARG A 15 12.90 16.00 5.67
CA ARG A 15 13.58 14.97 4.88
C ARG A 15 12.60 14.13 4.07
N ASP A 16 11.46 13.77 4.66
CA ASP A 16 10.37 13.07 3.98
C ASP A 16 9.88 13.85 2.75
N HIS A 17 9.61 15.14 2.89
CA HIS A 17 9.21 16.00 1.77
C HIS A 17 10.26 16.04 0.67
N GLN A 18 11.55 16.11 1.01
CA GLN A 18 12.63 16.10 0.01
C GLN A 18 12.70 14.78 -0.75
N LEU A 19 12.58 13.66 -0.03
CA LEU A 19 12.59 12.33 -0.63
C LEU A 19 11.36 12.09 -1.49
N MET A 20 10.18 12.52 -1.03
CA MET A 20 8.94 12.43 -1.81
C MET A 20 8.98 13.27 -3.09
N GLN A 21 9.61 14.46 -3.06
CA GLN A 21 9.84 15.25 -4.27
C GLN A 21 10.77 14.53 -5.27
N ALA A 22 11.89 13.99 -4.78
CA ALA A 22 12.83 13.22 -5.58
C ALA A 22 12.19 11.95 -6.17
N TYR A 23 11.37 11.25 -5.36
CA TYR A 23 10.58 10.09 -5.78
C TYR A 23 9.59 10.46 -6.90
N SER A 24 8.83 11.53 -6.71
CA SER A 24 7.86 12.01 -7.72
C SER A 24 8.52 12.43 -9.02
N ALA A 25 9.76 12.93 -8.94
CA ALA A 25 10.59 13.26 -10.10
C ALA A 25 11.26 12.03 -10.75
N GLY A 26 11.11 10.83 -10.18
CA GLY A 26 11.77 9.61 -10.64
C GLY A 26 13.28 9.57 -10.39
N GLN A 27 13.77 10.36 -9.43
CA GLN A 27 15.19 10.50 -9.08
C GLN A 27 15.57 9.72 -7.83
N LEU A 28 14.61 9.05 -7.17
CA LEU A 28 14.85 8.25 -5.97
C LEU A 28 14.37 6.82 -6.20
N ALA A 29 15.19 5.85 -5.82
CA ALA A 29 14.79 4.45 -5.77
C ALA A 29 13.85 4.19 -4.59
N MET A 30 12.94 3.23 -4.73
CA MET A 30 12.02 2.85 -3.66
C MET A 30 12.76 2.31 -2.45
N GLU A 31 13.86 1.60 -2.65
CA GLU A 31 14.72 1.07 -1.62
C GLU A 31 15.28 2.16 -0.71
N ASP A 32 15.73 3.28 -1.28
CA ASP A 32 16.26 4.43 -0.53
C ASP A 32 15.16 5.12 0.29
N TYR A 33 13.94 5.24 -0.31
CA TYR A 33 12.79 5.76 0.43
C TYR A 33 12.39 4.84 1.59
N MET A 34 12.37 3.54 1.36
CA MET A 34 12.07 2.56 2.40
C MET A 34 13.11 2.57 3.52
N ALA A 35 14.41 2.63 3.20
CA ALA A 35 15.46 2.72 4.21
C ALA A 35 15.26 3.93 5.13
N PHE A 36 14.94 5.10 4.57
CA PHE A 36 14.59 6.28 5.36
C PHE A 36 13.32 6.08 6.20
N SER A 37 12.27 5.54 5.61
CA SER A 37 10.97 5.34 6.27
C SER A 37 11.08 4.35 7.45
N LEU A 38 11.98 3.38 7.36
CA LEU A 38 12.21 2.35 8.36
C LEU A 38 13.22 2.77 9.46
N GLU A 39 14.01 3.82 9.23
CA GLU A 39 15.02 4.31 10.18
C GLU A 39 14.49 4.45 11.63
N PRO A 40 13.25 5.00 11.87
CA PRO A 40 12.71 5.11 13.23
C PRO A 40 12.38 3.79 13.92
N MET A 41 12.25 2.70 13.16
CA MET A 41 11.91 1.37 13.67
C MET A 41 13.15 0.49 13.89
N LEU A 42 14.33 0.96 13.49
CA LEU A 42 15.58 0.21 13.64
C LEU A 42 15.79 -0.24 15.09
N GLY A 43 16.01 -1.54 15.29
CA GLY A 43 16.23 -2.14 16.61
C GLY A 43 14.97 -2.28 17.48
N ARG A 44 13.78 -2.00 16.95
CA ARG A 44 12.49 -2.19 17.63
C ARG A 44 11.89 -3.54 17.28
N THR A 45 11.14 -4.10 18.23
CA THR A 45 10.41 -5.34 17.96
C THR A 45 9.15 -5.04 17.14
N PRO A 46 8.64 -6.01 16.34
CA PRO A 46 7.34 -5.88 15.68
C PRO A 46 6.23 -5.50 16.66
N GLU A 47 6.21 -6.12 17.85
CA GLU A 47 5.21 -5.85 18.88
C GLU A 47 5.23 -4.39 19.38
N GLU A 48 6.42 -3.81 19.58
CA GLU A 48 6.56 -2.39 19.94
C GLU A 48 5.98 -1.48 18.86
N VAL A 49 6.17 -1.81 17.58
CA VAL A 49 5.65 -1.04 16.45
C VAL A 49 4.14 -1.19 16.35
N ASP A 50 3.61 -2.42 16.46
CA ASP A 50 2.18 -2.71 16.39
C ASP A 50 1.38 -1.98 17.47
N HIS A 51 1.91 -1.91 18.70
CA HIS A 51 1.31 -1.14 19.81
C HIS A 51 1.11 0.35 19.49
N LEU A 52 1.88 0.89 18.57
CA LEU A 52 1.80 2.28 18.15
C LEU A 52 0.94 2.47 16.91
N VAL A 53 1.02 1.53 15.98
CA VAL A 53 0.29 1.61 14.72
C VAL A 53 -1.21 1.44 14.95
N GLY A 54 -1.61 0.53 15.84
CA GLY A 54 -3.03 0.30 16.14
C GLY A 54 -3.81 1.58 16.49
N PRO A 55 -3.45 2.29 17.58
CA PRO A 55 -4.09 3.55 17.94
C PRO A 55 -3.97 4.64 16.86
N TRP A 56 -2.85 4.66 16.13
CA TRP A 56 -2.67 5.63 15.04
C TRP A 56 -3.63 5.35 13.87
N VAL A 57 -3.86 4.09 13.52
CA VAL A 57 -4.84 3.72 12.49
C VAL A 57 -6.25 4.13 12.91
N GLU A 58 -6.61 3.89 14.17
CA GLU A 58 -7.92 4.26 14.73
C GLU A 58 -8.14 5.78 14.74
N ASP A 59 -7.13 6.55 15.18
CA ASP A 59 -7.25 8.00 15.32
C ASP A 59 -7.18 8.77 13.98
N PHE A 60 -6.38 8.28 13.01
CA PHE A 60 -6.02 9.06 11.83
C PHE A 60 -6.41 8.43 10.49
N ILE A 61 -6.54 7.12 10.41
CA ILE A 61 -6.86 6.44 9.14
C ILE A 61 -8.35 6.10 9.07
N GLU A 62 -8.90 5.51 10.13
CA GLU A 62 -10.30 5.10 10.16
C GLU A 62 -11.27 6.25 9.80
N PRO A 63 -11.08 7.49 10.33
CA PRO A 63 -11.97 8.62 9.99
C PRO A 63 -11.92 9.09 8.53
N ILE A 64 -10.88 8.71 7.77
CA ILE A 64 -10.70 9.12 6.36
C ILE A 64 -10.94 7.99 5.36
N ILE A 65 -11.38 6.81 5.84
CA ILE A 65 -11.80 5.71 4.97
C ILE A 65 -13.04 6.14 4.20
N PHE A 66 -12.97 6.10 2.88
CA PHE A 66 -14.10 6.44 2.03
C PHE A 66 -15.29 5.51 2.24
N SER A 67 -16.48 6.05 2.47
CA SER A 67 -17.71 5.25 2.60
C SER A 67 -18.00 4.44 1.33
N ASP A 68 -17.61 4.96 0.17
CA ASP A 68 -17.76 4.26 -1.10
C ASP A 68 -16.80 3.07 -1.22
N ALA A 69 -15.60 3.13 -0.63
CA ALA A 69 -14.70 1.98 -0.53
C ALA A 69 -15.33 0.85 0.28
N THR A 70 -15.90 1.18 1.44
CA THR A 70 -16.57 0.21 2.30
C THR A 70 -17.75 -0.48 1.60
N LYS A 71 -18.55 0.28 0.83
CA LYS A 71 -19.65 -0.27 0.02
C LYS A 71 -19.12 -1.21 -1.08
N CYS A 72 -18.11 -0.77 -1.83
CA CYS A 72 -17.49 -1.57 -2.89
C CYS A 72 -16.96 -2.90 -2.35
N ILE A 73 -16.24 -2.88 -1.21
CA ILE A 73 -15.76 -4.10 -0.53
C ILE A 73 -16.95 -5.01 -0.14
N ALA A 74 -18.04 -4.44 0.37
CA ALA A 74 -19.22 -5.22 0.76
C ALA A 74 -19.92 -5.86 -0.46
N GLU A 75 -19.96 -5.17 -1.59
CA GLU A 75 -20.52 -5.67 -2.84
C GLU A 75 -19.72 -6.86 -3.39
N HIS A 76 -18.39 -6.74 -3.46
CA HIS A 76 -17.51 -7.84 -3.85
C HIS A 76 -17.63 -9.04 -2.92
N ARG A 77 -17.65 -8.79 -1.61
CA ARG A 77 -17.83 -9.87 -0.62
C ARG A 77 -19.19 -10.58 -0.78
N ALA A 78 -20.26 -9.83 -1.06
CA ALA A 78 -21.59 -10.40 -1.30
C ALA A 78 -21.66 -11.22 -2.60
N ALA A 79 -20.84 -10.86 -3.60
CA ALA A 79 -20.66 -11.62 -4.84
C ALA A 79 -19.84 -12.92 -4.65
N GLY A 80 -19.19 -13.07 -3.51
CA GLY A 80 -18.31 -14.21 -3.22
C GLY A 80 -16.88 -14.03 -3.71
N ASP A 81 -16.49 -12.81 -4.08
CA ASP A 81 -15.15 -12.51 -4.55
C ASP A 81 -14.14 -12.59 -3.40
N ARG A 82 -12.97 -13.10 -3.71
CA ARG A 82 -11.81 -13.02 -2.83
C ARG A 82 -11.19 -11.64 -2.92
N ILE A 83 -10.91 -11.01 -1.77
CA ILE A 83 -10.49 -9.61 -1.71
C ILE A 83 -9.14 -9.53 -1.04
N LEU A 84 -8.19 -8.84 -1.68
CA LEU A 84 -6.88 -8.57 -1.11
C LEU A 84 -6.49 -7.09 -1.25
N VAL A 85 -5.66 -6.61 -0.33
CA VAL A 85 -5.01 -5.30 -0.42
C VAL A 85 -3.59 -5.49 -0.97
N ILE A 86 -3.23 -4.72 -2.01
CA ILE A 86 -1.86 -4.68 -2.52
C ILE A 86 -1.31 -3.24 -2.45
N SER A 87 -0.20 -3.03 -1.73
CA SER A 87 0.31 -1.70 -1.42
C SER A 87 1.82 -1.61 -1.52
N ALA A 88 2.32 -0.43 -1.92
CA ALA A 88 3.74 -0.07 -1.90
C ALA A 88 4.19 0.49 -0.53
N SER A 89 3.38 0.36 0.51
CA SER A 89 3.75 0.69 1.88
C SER A 89 4.20 -0.57 2.65
N GLY A 90 4.87 -0.37 3.77
CA GLY A 90 5.32 -1.49 4.62
C GLY A 90 4.16 -2.25 5.26
N ILE A 91 4.31 -3.57 5.37
CA ILE A 91 3.30 -4.49 5.91
C ILE A 91 2.79 -4.07 7.31
N HIS A 92 3.66 -3.51 8.16
CA HIS A 92 3.33 -3.02 9.50
C HIS A 92 2.26 -1.92 9.53
N LEU A 93 2.08 -1.18 8.42
CA LEU A 93 1.01 -0.19 8.26
C LEU A 93 -0.19 -0.76 7.51
N VAL A 94 0.08 -1.49 6.42
CA VAL A 94 -0.99 -1.93 5.50
C VAL A 94 -1.87 -2.99 6.14
N LYS A 95 -1.28 -3.93 6.88
CA LYS A 95 -2.04 -5.02 7.51
C LYS A 95 -3.08 -4.51 8.53
N PRO A 96 -2.74 -3.71 9.54
CA PRO A 96 -3.74 -3.20 10.48
C PRO A 96 -4.79 -2.28 9.82
N ILE A 97 -4.45 -1.57 8.73
CA ILE A 97 -5.43 -0.80 7.95
C ILE A 97 -6.41 -1.74 7.22
N ALA A 98 -5.92 -2.78 6.57
CA ALA A 98 -6.74 -3.76 5.87
C ALA A 98 -7.70 -4.49 6.83
N GLU A 99 -7.22 -4.87 8.01
CA GLU A 99 -8.03 -5.48 9.06
C GLU A 99 -9.20 -4.58 9.51
N ARG A 100 -9.03 -3.25 9.55
CA ARG A 100 -10.11 -2.29 9.87
C ARG A 100 -11.24 -2.25 8.83
N ILE A 101 -10.93 -2.55 7.59
CA ILE A 101 -11.94 -2.68 6.52
C ILE A 101 -12.36 -4.14 6.27
N GLY A 102 -11.92 -5.05 7.16
CA GLY A 102 -12.27 -6.46 7.15
C GLY A 102 -11.61 -7.28 6.05
N ILE A 103 -10.42 -6.89 5.59
CA ILE A 103 -9.63 -7.63 4.59
C ILE A 103 -8.41 -8.23 5.29
N ASP A 104 -8.30 -9.56 5.28
CA ASP A 104 -7.22 -10.30 5.94
C ASP A 104 -6.03 -10.52 5.00
N GLU A 105 -6.26 -10.52 3.68
CA GLU A 105 -5.24 -10.80 2.69
C GLU A 105 -4.54 -9.53 2.24
N VAL A 106 -3.22 -9.50 2.43
CA VAL A 106 -2.40 -8.32 2.19
C VAL A 106 -1.10 -8.68 1.50
N LEU A 107 -0.82 -8.00 0.39
CA LEU A 107 0.48 -7.96 -0.27
C LEU A 107 1.07 -6.57 -0.10
N ALA A 108 2.07 -6.44 0.74
CA ALA A 108 2.74 -5.18 1.04
C ALA A 108 4.26 -5.37 1.06
N ILE A 109 5.03 -4.31 1.28
CA ILE A 109 6.48 -4.43 1.41
C ILE A 109 6.79 -5.12 2.74
N ASP A 110 7.41 -6.30 2.67
CA ASP A 110 7.83 -7.06 3.84
C ASP A 110 9.08 -6.45 4.46
N LEU A 111 9.10 -6.37 5.80
CA LEU A 111 10.20 -5.81 6.56
C LEU A 111 11.07 -6.91 7.16
N GLU A 112 12.38 -6.71 7.09
CA GLU A 112 13.33 -7.66 7.65
C GLU A 112 13.36 -7.57 9.17
N VAL A 113 13.19 -8.73 9.82
CA VAL A 113 13.35 -8.90 11.27
C VAL A 113 14.56 -9.79 11.52
N GLN A 114 15.60 -9.24 12.18
CA GLN A 114 16.80 -9.96 12.60
C GLN A 114 16.90 -9.97 14.13
N HIS A 115 17.12 -11.13 14.71
CA HIS A 115 17.21 -11.29 16.18
C HIS A 115 15.99 -10.72 16.95
N GLY A 116 14.80 -10.78 16.32
CA GLY A 116 13.54 -10.31 16.93
C GLY A 116 13.26 -8.81 16.82
N VAL A 117 14.11 -8.07 16.10
CA VAL A 117 13.96 -6.62 15.89
C VAL A 117 14.04 -6.25 14.41
N TYR A 118 13.42 -5.14 14.03
CA TYR A 118 13.55 -4.61 12.67
C TYR A 118 14.99 -4.19 12.37
N SER A 119 15.52 -4.69 11.24
CA SER A 119 16.89 -4.37 10.78
C SER A 119 16.99 -3.03 10.04
N GLY A 120 15.84 -2.42 9.69
CA GLY A 120 15.77 -1.25 8.82
C GLY A 120 15.79 -1.57 7.33
N SER A 121 15.78 -2.85 6.97
CA SER A 121 15.75 -3.34 5.57
C SER A 121 14.40 -3.95 5.21
N THR A 122 14.19 -4.17 3.92
CA THR A 122 13.04 -4.89 3.36
C THR A 122 13.43 -6.30 2.93
N VAL A 123 12.45 -7.20 2.77
CA VAL A 123 12.65 -8.58 2.33
C VAL A 123 11.85 -8.86 1.07
N GLY A 124 12.41 -9.64 0.16
CA GLY A 124 11.74 -10.10 -1.05
C GLY A 124 11.48 -9.00 -2.08
N THR A 125 10.51 -9.24 -2.95
CA THR A 125 10.14 -8.31 -4.02
C THR A 125 9.35 -7.14 -3.44
N LEU A 126 9.77 -5.91 -3.71
CA LEU A 126 9.02 -4.71 -3.32
C LEU A 126 7.69 -4.65 -4.09
N THR A 127 6.58 -4.48 -3.38
CA THR A 127 5.23 -4.33 -3.97
C THR A 127 5.03 -2.94 -4.59
N TYR A 128 5.89 -2.58 -5.53
CA TYR A 128 5.93 -1.28 -6.18
C TYR A 128 6.03 -1.43 -7.70
N ARG A 129 5.20 -0.72 -8.46
CA ARG A 129 5.11 -0.80 -9.93
C ARG A 129 4.98 -2.24 -10.41
N GLU A 130 5.91 -2.71 -11.25
CA GLU A 130 5.97 -4.09 -11.76
C GLU A 130 6.11 -5.13 -10.65
N GLY A 131 6.70 -4.75 -9.51
CA GLY A 131 6.80 -5.62 -8.34
C GLY A 131 5.45 -5.99 -7.74
N LYS A 132 4.41 -5.14 -7.86
CA LYS A 132 3.03 -5.53 -7.51
C LYS A 132 2.54 -6.69 -8.37
N VAL A 133 2.81 -6.65 -9.67
CA VAL A 133 2.45 -7.75 -10.59
C VAL A 133 3.17 -9.02 -10.19
N THR A 134 4.48 -8.95 -9.96
CA THR A 134 5.29 -10.11 -9.53
C THR A 134 4.72 -10.73 -8.25
N ARG A 135 4.51 -9.94 -7.19
CA ARG A 135 3.99 -10.40 -5.90
C ARG A 135 2.57 -10.99 -6.02
N LEU A 136 1.72 -10.37 -6.85
CA LEU A 136 0.38 -10.91 -7.10
C LEU A 136 0.43 -12.25 -7.84
N MET A 137 1.27 -12.39 -8.86
CA MET A 137 1.40 -13.65 -9.60
C MET A 137 1.95 -14.78 -8.73
N GLU A 138 2.95 -14.49 -7.87
CA GLU A 138 3.47 -15.44 -6.87
C GLU A 138 2.37 -15.89 -5.88
N TRP A 139 1.55 -14.95 -5.42
CA TRP A 139 0.44 -15.24 -4.52
C TRP A 139 -0.63 -16.09 -5.22
N LEU A 140 -1.04 -15.74 -6.44
CA LEU A 140 -2.01 -16.50 -7.24
C LEU A 140 -1.55 -17.95 -7.46
N ASP A 141 -0.27 -18.15 -7.81
CA ASP A 141 0.30 -19.49 -7.97
C ASP A 141 0.26 -20.31 -6.68
N THR A 142 0.56 -19.67 -5.55
CA THR A 142 0.53 -20.30 -4.22
C THR A 142 -0.89 -20.70 -3.80
N GLU A 143 -1.86 -19.85 -4.08
CA GLU A 143 -3.25 -20.03 -3.68
C GLU A 143 -4.07 -20.86 -4.70
N GLY A 144 -3.51 -21.12 -5.88
CA GLY A 144 -4.20 -21.82 -6.96
C GLY A 144 -5.30 -20.95 -7.61
N GLU A 145 -5.13 -19.64 -7.59
CA GLU A 145 -6.06 -18.63 -8.11
C GLU A 145 -5.58 -18.09 -9.47
N ASN A 146 -6.44 -17.31 -10.13
CA ASN A 146 -6.12 -16.64 -11.38
C ASN A 146 -6.75 -15.25 -11.46
N LEU A 147 -6.51 -14.51 -12.54
CA LEU A 147 -7.04 -13.16 -12.75
C LEU A 147 -8.33 -13.10 -13.59
N GLU A 148 -8.95 -14.23 -13.91
CA GLU A 148 -10.19 -14.25 -14.68
C GLU A 148 -11.31 -13.54 -13.90
N GLY A 149 -11.90 -12.51 -14.51
CA GLY A 149 -12.91 -11.65 -13.87
C GLY A 149 -12.36 -10.74 -12.76
N ALA A 150 -11.05 -10.64 -12.59
CA ALA A 150 -10.47 -9.83 -11.52
C ALA A 150 -10.70 -8.33 -11.73
N SER A 151 -11.10 -7.64 -10.66
CA SER A 151 -11.18 -6.19 -10.57
C SER A 151 -10.00 -5.61 -9.78
N PHE A 152 -9.46 -4.49 -10.21
CA PHE A 152 -8.43 -3.76 -9.46
C PHE A 152 -8.74 -2.28 -9.39
N TYR A 153 -8.66 -1.71 -8.18
CA TYR A 153 -8.97 -0.31 -7.88
C TYR A 153 -7.71 0.43 -7.45
N SER A 154 -7.39 1.54 -8.12
CA SER A 154 -6.20 2.35 -7.78
C SER A 154 -6.37 3.82 -8.14
N ASP A 155 -5.63 4.69 -7.42
CA ASP A 155 -5.51 6.12 -7.64
C ASP A 155 -4.18 6.51 -8.32
N SER A 156 -3.23 5.56 -8.44
CA SER A 156 -1.83 5.86 -8.76
C SER A 156 -1.38 5.35 -10.12
N ARG A 157 -0.71 6.21 -10.89
CA ARG A 157 0.03 5.81 -12.11
C ARG A 157 1.05 4.69 -11.89
N ASN A 158 1.54 4.54 -10.65
CA ASN A 158 2.48 3.49 -10.31
C ASN A 158 1.85 2.09 -10.37
N ASP A 159 0.52 2.03 -10.41
CA ASP A 159 -0.25 0.78 -10.49
C ASP A 159 -0.69 0.43 -11.91
N LEU A 160 -0.26 1.23 -12.90
CA LEU A 160 -0.65 1.03 -14.30
C LEU A 160 -0.30 -0.38 -14.80
N ALA A 161 0.87 -0.92 -14.41
CA ALA A 161 1.27 -2.26 -14.80
C ALA A 161 0.28 -3.34 -14.32
N LEU A 162 -0.30 -3.18 -13.14
CA LEU A 162 -1.29 -4.09 -12.59
C LEU A 162 -2.70 -3.83 -13.15
N LEU A 163 -3.10 -2.57 -13.32
CA LEU A 163 -4.36 -2.21 -13.97
C LEU A 163 -4.48 -2.78 -15.40
N LEU A 164 -3.36 -2.89 -16.12
CA LEU A 164 -3.29 -3.49 -17.45
C LEU A 164 -3.34 -5.03 -17.45
N LYS A 165 -3.29 -5.68 -16.28
CA LYS A 165 -3.27 -7.13 -16.14
C LYS A 165 -4.64 -7.73 -15.78
N VAL A 166 -5.51 -6.93 -15.18
CA VAL A 166 -6.84 -7.38 -14.74
C VAL A 166 -7.88 -7.18 -15.83
N ASP A 167 -8.97 -7.93 -15.75
CA ASP A 167 -10.08 -7.81 -16.70
C ASP A 167 -10.91 -6.53 -16.46
N HIS A 168 -11.01 -6.10 -15.19
CA HIS A 168 -11.82 -4.95 -14.78
C HIS A 168 -10.98 -3.90 -14.04
N PRO A 169 -10.22 -3.06 -14.77
CA PRO A 169 -9.48 -1.94 -14.17
C PRO A 169 -10.45 -0.81 -13.78
N HIS A 170 -10.32 -0.32 -12.55
CA HIS A 170 -11.08 0.80 -12.01
C HIS A 170 -10.13 1.86 -11.46
N VAL A 171 -10.28 3.12 -11.85
CA VAL A 171 -9.48 4.20 -11.28
C VAL A 171 -10.33 5.02 -10.31
N VAL A 172 -9.77 5.29 -9.13
CA VAL A 172 -10.47 5.95 -8.02
C VAL A 172 -9.69 7.19 -7.62
N ASN A 173 -10.30 8.38 -7.69
CA ASN A 173 -9.65 9.64 -7.35
C ASN A 173 -8.21 9.76 -7.94
N PRO A 174 -8.01 9.44 -9.24
CA PRO A 174 -6.70 9.20 -9.84
C PRO A 174 -5.81 10.44 -9.89
N ASP A 175 -4.50 10.20 -9.87
CA ASP A 175 -3.53 11.22 -10.26
C ASP A 175 -3.73 11.63 -11.73
N PRO A 176 -3.23 12.84 -12.15
CA PRO A 176 -3.48 13.36 -13.51
C PRO A 176 -3.00 12.41 -14.62
N THR A 177 -1.90 11.69 -14.41
CA THR A 177 -1.33 10.77 -15.41
C THR A 177 -2.20 9.53 -15.57
N LEU A 178 -2.65 8.95 -14.45
CA LEU A 178 -3.54 7.80 -14.47
C LEU A 178 -4.92 8.19 -15.04
N LEU A 179 -5.43 9.39 -14.71
CA LEU A 179 -6.69 9.90 -15.27
C LEU A 179 -6.62 10.01 -16.79
N GLU A 180 -5.55 10.58 -17.34
CA GLU A 180 -5.36 10.70 -18.79
C GLU A 180 -5.35 9.32 -19.46
N HIS A 181 -4.64 8.36 -18.85
CA HIS A 181 -4.61 6.97 -19.36
C HIS A 181 -6.00 6.33 -19.34
N ALA A 182 -6.70 6.41 -18.20
CA ALA A 182 -8.02 5.84 -18.03
C ALA A 182 -9.03 6.38 -19.04
N GLN A 183 -9.02 7.70 -19.29
CA GLN A 183 -9.87 8.34 -20.30
C GLN A 183 -9.59 7.83 -21.71
N LYS A 184 -8.30 7.67 -22.08
CA LYS A 184 -7.91 7.12 -23.39
C LYS A 184 -8.29 5.64 -23.54
N ALA A 185 -8.18 4.86 -22.46
CA ALA A 185 -8.48 3.45 -22.45
C ALA A 185 -9.98 3.13 -22.25
N GLY A 186 -10.81 4.14 -21.91
CA GLY A 186 -12.21 3.95 -21.60
C GLY A 186 -12.48 3.24 -20.28
N TRP A 187 -11.55 3.33 -19.32
CA TRP A 187 -11.69 2.73 -18.00
C TRP A 187 -12.65 3.51 -17.10
N PRO A 188 -13.40 2.84 -16.21
CA PRO A 188 -14.24 3.52 -15.23
C PRO A 188 -13.43 4.44 -14.31
N VAL A 189 -13.92 5.66 -14.12
CA VAL A 189 -13.33 6.66 -13.20
C VAL A 189 -14.32 6.91 -12.08
N HIS A 190 -13.93 6.67 -10.85
CA HIS A 190 -14.74 6.84 -9.65
C HIS A 190 -14.23 8.03 -8.82
N HIS A 191 -15.14 8.73 -8.16
CA HIS A 191 -14.86 9.80 -7.23
C HIS A 191 -15.46 9.44 -5.87
N TRP A 192 -14.71 8.65 -5.11
CA TRP A 192 -15.11 8.17 -3.79
C TRP A 192 -15.01 9.28 -2.73
N LYS A 193 -15.94 9.20 -1.79
CA LYS A 193 -16.07 10.13 -0.66
C LYS A 193 -16.19 9.38 0.65
#